data_097468214411c747fc1e0c80d469850e
#
_entry.id   097468214411c747fc1e0c80d469850e
#
_cell.length_a   1.000
_cell.length_b   1.000
_cell.length_c   1.000
_cell.angle_alpha   90.00
_cell.angle_beta   90.00
_cell.angle_gamma   90.00
#
_symmetry.space_group_name_H-M   'P 1'
#
loop_
_entity.id
_entity.type
_entity.pdbx_description
1 polymer ?
#
loop_
_entity_poly.entity_id
_entity_poly.type
_entity_poly.pdbx_seq_one_letter_code
_entity_poly.pdbx_strand_id
1 'polypeptide(L)'
;MSTGSKTLFDAAMELQASGTPNLRQAVPFFNVKDIEESLRFYVERLAFTITRQWTPGGRIRWCWLERDGVAIMLQEYWKNGEPGGYPEGVLGQGVTICFVCADAIALYHDVKARGLNPSRPFVGNNLWVTSLTDPDGYRLDFESPTDVPEDTVYSDPA
;
A
#
# COMPACT_ATOMS: atom_id res chain seq x y z
N MET A 1 5.49 -27.40 -12.54
CA MET A 1 5.16 -27.37 -11.10
C MET A 1 4.14 -26.27 -10.88
N SER A 2 2.91 -26.62 -10.55
CA SER A 2 1.83 -25.65 -10.32
C SER A 2 2.07 -24.96 -8.97
N THR A 3 2.48 -23.70 -9.00
CA THR A 3 2.43 -22.84 -7.82
C THR A 3 0.97 -22.47 -7.60
N GLY A 4 0.28 -23.26 -6.78
CA GLY A 4 -1.11 -23.01 -6.42
C GLY A 4 -1.23 -21.61 -5.81
N SER A 5 -2.08 -20.78 -6.40
CA SER A 5 -2.44 -19.47 -5.86
C SER A 5 -3.05 -19.65 -4.48
N LYS A 6 -2.36 -19.17 -3.42
CA LYS A 6 -2.91 -19.15 -2.07
C LYS A 6 -4.05 -18.15 -1.99
N THR A 7 -5.18 -18.58 -1.47
CA THR A 7 -6.38 -17.74 -1.28
C THR A 7 -6.31 -16.98 0.05
N LEU A 8 -7.21 -16.01 0.25
CA LEU A 8 -7.40 -15.34 1.54
C LEU A 8 -7.75 -16.35 2.65
N PHE A 9 -8.51 -17.38 2.29
CA PHE A 9 -8.88 -18.46 3.20
C PHE A 9 -7.65 -19.27 3.68
N ASP A 10 -6.73 -19.60 2.76
CA ASP A 10 -5.49 -20.32 3.11
C ASP A 10 -4.62 -19.48 4.05
N ALA A 11 -4.55 -18.17 3.82
CA ALA A 11 -3.86 -17.24 4.71
C ALA A 11 -4.48 -17.20 6.12
N ALA A 12 -5.80 -17.17 6.21
CA ALA A 12 -6.51 -17.19 7.49
C ALA A 12 -6.29 -18.51 8.24
N MET A 13 -6.27 -19.64 7.54
CA MET A 13 -6.00 -20.95 8.13
C MET A 13 -4.57 -21.08 8.67
N GLU A 14 -3.56 -20.58 7.95
CA GLU A 14 -2.18 -20.54 8.45
C GLU A 14 -2.05 -19.73 9.75
N LEU A 15 -2.86 -18.70 9.92
CA LEU A 15 -2.89 -17.87 11.12
C LEU A 15 -3.54 -18.57 12.33
N GLN A 16 -4.44 -19.52 12.15
CA GLN A 16 -5.10 -20.26 13.23
C GLN A 16 -4.21 -21.32 13.89
N ALA A 17 -3.16 -21.78 13.22
CA ALA A 17 -2.38 -22.94 13.61
C ALA A 17 -1.39 -22.76 14.78
N SER A 18 -1.25 -21.57 15.37
CA SER A 18 -0.10 -21.28 16.26
C SER A 18 -0.48 -20.69 17.62
N GLY A 19 -1.15 -21.21 18.51
CA GLY A 19 -1.26 -20.84 19.96
C GLY A 19 -0.93 -19.39 20.43
N THR A 20 -0.91 -18.41 19.54
CA THR A 20 -0.55 -16.99 19.69
C THR A 20 -1.79 -16.10 19.89
N PRO A 21 -1.65 -14.80 20.21
CA PRO A 21 -2.76 -13.87 20.42
C PRO A 21 -3.79 -13.90 19.28
N ASN A 22 -5.07 -13.75 19.60
CA ASN A 22 -6.17 -13.85 18.64
C ASN A 22 -6.07 -12.79 17.50
N LEU A 23 -5.78 -11.54 17.84
CA LEU A 23 -5.49 -10.47 16.86
C LEU A 23 -3.98 -10.40 16.61
N ARG A 24 -3.56 -10.50 15.36
CA ARG A 24 -2.14 -10.53 15.00
C ARG A 24 -1.70 -9.37 14.15
N GLN A 25 -2.59 -8.92 13.27
CA GLN A 25 -2.25 -7.98 12.24
C GLN A 25 -3.51 -7.25 11.78
N ALA A 26 -3.37 -5.97 11.49
CA ALA A 26 -4.31 -5.21 10.68
C ALA A 26 -3.66 -5.01 9.30
N VAL A 27 -4.40 -5.32 8.24
CA VAL A 27 -3.92 -5.17 6.86
C VAL A 27 -4.86 -4.23 6.13
N PRO A 28 -4.37 -3.08 5.64
CA PRO A 28 -5.16 -2.20 4.79
C PRO A 28 -5.70 -2.96 3.59
N PHE A 29 -6.97 -2.78 3.28
CA PHE A 29 -7.65 -3.43 2.18
C PHE A 29 -8.32 -2.38 1.31
N PHE A 30 -7.74 -2.10 0.14
CA PHE A 30 -8.23 -1.10 -0.80
C PHE A 30 -9.06 -1.74 -1.89
N ASN A 31 -10.31 -1.26 -2.04
CA ASN A 31 -11.06 -1.52 -3.25
C ASN A 31 -10.68 -0.48 -4.30
N VAL A 32 -10.24 -0.93 -5.45
CA VAL A 32 -9.67 -0.10 -6.53
C VAL A 32 -10.51 -0.15 -7.79
N LYS A 33 -10.46 0.92 -8.59
CA LYS A 33 -11.23 1.02 -9.83
C LYS A 33 -10.60 0.19 -10.96
N ASP A 34 -9.28 0.22 -11.05
CA ASP A 34 -8.47 -0.51 -12.04
C ASP A 34 -7.28 -1.15 -11.35
N ILE A 35 -7.30 -2.48 -11.23
CA ILE A 35 -6.25 -3.20 -10.51
C ILE A 35 -4.91 -3.14 -11.24
N GLU A 36 -4.89 -3.08 -12.57
CA GLU A 36 -3.66 -2.99 -13.34
C GLU A 36 -2.95 -1.64 -13.10
N GLU A 37 -3.71 -0.54 -13.02
CA GLU A 37 -3.17 0.77 -12.68
C GLU A 37 -2.61 0.79 -11.25
N SER A 38 -3.35 0.19 -10.31
CA SER A 38 -2.89 0.06 -8.92
C SER A 38 -1.63 -0.79 -8.81
N LEU A 39 -1.52 -1.88 -9.56
CA LEU A 39 -0.33 -2.73 -9.59
C LEU A 39 0.89 -1.98 -10.15
N ARG A 40 0.73 -1.17 -11.18
CA ARG A 40 1.83 -0.30 -11.65
C ARG A 40 2.31 0.64 -10.55
N PHE A 41 1.40 1.21 -9.76
CA PHE A 41 1.75 2.07 -8.64
C PHE A 41 2.45 1.31 -7.51
N TYR A 42 1.81 0.26 -6.99
CA TYR A 42 2.30 -0.45 -5.80
C TYR A 42 3.48 -1.38 -6.10
N VAL A 43 3.47 -2.09 -7.22
CA VAL A 43 4.51 -3.08 -7.53
C VAL A 43 5.69 -2.45 -8.26
N GLU A 44 5.43 -1.75 -9.37
CA GLU A 44 6.54 -1.23 -10.18
C GLU A 44 7.23 -0.03 -9.56
N ARG A 45 6.46 0.86 -8.90
CA ARG A 45 6.98 2.14 -8.37
C ARG A 45 7.19 2.16 -6.86
N LEU A 46 6.32 1.52 -6.08
CA LEU A 46 6.50 1.39 -4.62
C LEU A 46 7.25 0.11 -4.22
N ALA A 47 7.61 -0.75 -5.16
CA ALA A 47 8.38 -1.96 -4.96
C ALA A 47 7.75 -2.97 -3.98
N PHE A 48 6.43 -3.02 -3.90
CA PHE A 48 5.74 -4.14 -3.29
C PHE A 48 5.80 -5.37 -4.20
N THR A 49 5.72 -6.55 -3.61
CA THR A 49 5.69 -7.84 -4.32
C THR A 49 4.35 -8.51 -4.12
N ILE A 50 3.76 -9.06 -5.19
CA ILE A 50 2.57 -9.90 -5.10
C ILE A 50 2.97 -11.24 -4.49
N THR A 51 2.47 -11.54 -3.28
CA THR A 51 2.74 -12.81 -2.60
C THR A 51 1.56 -13.78 -2.66
N ARG A 52 0.35 -13.26 -2.85
CA ARG A 52 -0.88 -14.03 -3.05
C ARG A 52 -1.80 -13.30 -4.02
N GLN A 53 -2.56 -14.05 -4.80
CA GLN A 53 -3.51 -13.46 -5.75
C GLN A 53 -4.67 -14.41 -6.05
N TRP A 54 -5.79 -13.83 -6.45
CA TRP A 54 -6.93 -14.52 -7.00
C TRP A 54 -7.18 -14.05 -8.44
N THR A 55 -7.21 -15.00 -9.37
CA THR A 55 -7.19 -14.73 -10.82
C THR A 55 -8.30 -15.47 -11.58
N PRO A 56 -9.57 -15.19 -11.29
CA PRO A 56 -10.65 -15.82 -12.05
C PRO A 56 -10.60 -15.38 -13.52
N GLY A 57 -10.70 -16.32 -14.44
CA GLY A 57 -10.59 -16.03 -15.87
C GLY A 57 -9.22 -15.51 -16.34
N GLY A 58 -8.16 -15.76 -15.56
CA GLY A 58 -6.79 -15.37 -15.90
C GLY A 58 -6.42 -13.91 -15.59
N ARG A 59 -7.34 -13.11 -15.02
CA ARG A 59 -7.10 -11.74 -14.63
C ARG A 59 -7.07 -11.60 -13.10
N ILE A 60 -6.10 -10.84 -12.56
CA ILE A 60 -6.03 -10.55 -11.14
C ILE A 60 -7.28 -9.73 -10.74
N ARG A 61 -7.98 -10.18 -9.69
CA ARG A 61 -9.12 -9.49 -9.10
C ARG A 61 -8.86 -9.09 -7.67
N TRP A 62 -8.03 -9.84 -7.00
CA TRP A 62 -7.56 -9.59 -5.66
C TRP A 62 -6.09 -9.97 -5.56
N CYS A 63 -5.32 -9.23 -4.79
CA CYS A 63 -3.96 -9.59 -4.46
C CYS A 63 -3.55 -9.13 -3.06
N TRP A 64 -2.58 -9.85 -2.51
CA TRP A 64 -1.86 -9.51 -1.30
C TRP A 64 -0.45 -9.07 -1.69
N LEU A 65 -0.10 -7.87 -1.30
CA LEU A 65 1.18 -7.24 -1.60
C LEU A 65 2.01 -7.13 -0.33
N GLU A 66 3.31 -7.37 -0.42
CA GLU A 66 4.24 -7.25 0.70
C GLU A 66 5.50 -6.49 0.31
N ARG A 67 5.99 -5.66 1.23
CA ARG A 67 7.31 -5.02 1.19
C ARG A 67 7.83 -4.90 2.61
N ASP A 68 9.07 -5.35 2.87
CA ASP A 68 9.76 -5.23 4.17
C ASP A 68 8.91 -5.74 5.38
N GLY A 69 8.10 -6.77 5.19
CA GLY A 69 7.21 -7.31 6.21
C GLY A 69 5.89 -6.57 6.41
N VAL A 70 5.66 -5.50 5.65
CA VAL A 70 4.40 -4.76 5.63
C VAL A 70 3.51 -5.27 4.51
N ALA A 71 2.22 -5.43 4.78
CA ALA A 71 1.26 -5.95 3.82
C ALA A 71 0.11 -4.96 3.52
N ILE A 72 -0.38 -5.00 2.30
CA ILE A 72 -1.64 -4.39 1.86
C ILE A 72 -2.39 -5.36 0.95
N MET A 73 -3.71 -5.20 0.85
CA MET A 73 -4.54 -5.94 -0.10
C MET A 73 -5.18 -4.98 -1.09
N LEU A 74 -5.30 -5.44 -2.33
CA LEU A 74 -6.06 -4.75 -3.38
C LEU A 74 -7.14 -5.67 -3.91
N GLN A 75 -8.33 -5.11 -4.17
CA GLN A 75 -9.41 -5.79 -4.86
C GLN A 75 -10.08 -4.84 -5.85
N GLU A 76 -10.25 -5.28 -7.09
CA GLU A 76 -10.96 -4.50 -8.08
C GLU A 76 -12.46 -4.49 -7.79
N TYR A 77 -13.09 -3.33 -7.91
CA TYR A 77 -14.55 -3.22 -7.89
C TYR A 77 -15.18 -4.01 -9.04
N TRP A 78 -16.18 -4.78 -8.71
CA TRP A 78 -16.80 -5.69 -9.64
C TRP A 78 -18.32 -5.71 -9.48
N LYS A 79 -19.03 -5.56 -10.57
CA LYS A 79 -20.48 -5.57 -10.60
C LYS A 79 -20.98 -6.31 -11.84
N ASN A 80 -21.88 -7.27 -11.66
CA ASN A 80 -22.50 -8.03 -12.74
C ASN A 80 -21.50 -8.73 -13.70
N GLY A 81 -20.37 -9.20 -13.17
CA GLY A 81 -19.37 -9.90 -13.97
C GLY A 81 -18.35 -9.00 -14.70
N GLU A 82 -18.42 -7.67 -14.51
CA GLU A 82 -17.52 -6.68 -15.13
C GLU A 82 -16.91 -5.75 -14.09
N PRO A 83 -15.69 -5.18 -14.37
CA PRO A 83 -15.14 -4.12 -13.53
C PRO A 83 -16.10 -2.94 -13.45
N GLY A 84 -16.36 -2.45 -12.23
CA GLY A 84 -17.25 -1.31 -12.02
C GLY A 84 -18.05 -1.39 -10.72
N GLY A 85 -19.04 -0.50 -10.58
CA GLY A 85 -19.86 -0.42 -9.37
C GLY A 85 -19.18 0.30 -8.20
N TYR A 86 -18.09 1.03 -8.47
CA TYR A 86 -17.42 1.85 -7.47
C TYR A 86 -18.22 3.14 -7.18
N PRO A 87 -18.10 3.69 -5.96
CA PRO A 87 -18.74 4.96 -5.60
C PRO A 87 -18.15 6.12 -6.42
N GLU A 88 -18.95 7.17 -6.60
CA GLU A 88 -18.47 8.41 -7.19
C GLU A 88 -17.46 9.12 -6.27
N GLY A 89 -16.53 9.86 -6.87
CA GLY A 89 -15.53 10.66 -6.16
C GLY A 89 -14.25 9.91 -5.82
N VAL A 90 -13.55 10.41 -4.78
CA VAL A 90 -12.27 9.90 -4.30
C VAL A 90 -12.51 8.76 -3.31
N LEU A 91 -12.03 7.55 -3.64
CA LEU A 91 -12.28 6.36 -2.80
C LEU A 91 -11.60 6.45 -1.43
N GLY A 92 -10.40 6.98 -1.37
CA GLY A 92 -9.61 7.10 -0.14
C GLY A 92 -9.94 8.29 0.75
N GLN A 93 -11.04 9.00 0.50
CA GLN A 93 -11.38 10.20 1.27
C GLN A 93 -11.54 9.90 2.77
N GLY A 94 -10.83 10.68 3.62
CA GLY A 94 -10.92 10.55 5.07
C GLY A 94 -10.09 9.41 5.67
N VAL A 95 -9.28 8.70 4.87
CA VAL A 95 -8.41 7.63 5.34
C VAL A 95 -6.97 7.91 4.93
N THR A 96 -6.06 7.82 5.90
CA THR A 96 -4.61 7.83 5.66
C THR A 96 -4.01 6.57 6.26
N ILE A 97 -3.18 5.88 5.51
CA ILE A 97 -2.42 4.73 6.01
C ILE A 97 -1.01 5.19 6.32
N CYS A 98 -0.64 5.12 7.59
CA CYS A 98 0.70 5.46 8.04
C CYS A 98 1.59 4.21 8.04
N PHE A 99 2.70 4.29 7.31
CA PHE A 99 3.76 3.30 7.31
C PHE A 99 4.93 3.82 8.13
N VAL A 100 5.23 3.16 9.23
CA VAL A 100 6.43 3.47 10.01
C VAL A 100 7.63 2.86 9.28
N CYS A 101 8.56 3.67 8.87
CA CYS A 101 9.75 3.27 8.13
C CYS A 101 11.05 3.70 8.85
N ALA A 102 12.16 3.16 8.43
CA ALA A 102 13.46 3.52 9.00
C ALA A 102 13.92 4.93 8.59
N ASP A 103 13.61 5.33 7.34
CA ASP A 103 14.04 6.60 6.76
C ASP A 103 13.04 7.08 5.70
N ALA A 104 12.21 8.05 6.06
CA ALA A 104 11.21 8.63 5.19
C ALA A 104 11.81 9.51 4.07
N ILE A 105 12.99 10.09 4.30
CA ILE A 105 13.72 10.88 3.30
C ILE A 105 14.31 9.97 2.22
N ALA A 106 14.94 8.86 2.61
CA ALA A 106 15.43 7.86 1.66
C ALA A 106 14.29 7.30 0.81
N LEU A 107 13.14 7.03 1.41
CA LEU A 107 11.95 6.61 0.67
C LEU A 107 11.49 7.69 -0.34
N TYR A 108 11.47 8.96 0.06
CA TYR A 108 11.15 10.08 -0.82
C TYR A 108 12.01 10.07 -2.09
N HIS A 109 13.32 9.92 -1.95
CA HIS A 109 14.23 9.85 -3.10
C HIS A 109 14.02 8.59 -3.94
N ASP A 110 13.83 7.42 -3.33
CA ASP A 110 13.58 6.16 -4.03
C ASP A 110 12.32 6.23 -4.91
N VAL A 111 11.20 6.68 -4.34
CA VAL A 111 9.94 6.75 -5.11
C VAL A 111 9.95 7.82 -6.20
N LYS A 112 10.65 8.94 -6.00
CA LYS A 112 10.91 9.93 -7.05
C LYS A 112 11.72 9.34 -8.20
N ALA A 113 12.78 8.60 -7.90
CA ALA A 113 13.60 7.93 -8.91
C ALA A 113 12.80 6.91 -9.73
N ARG A 114 11.74 6.34 -9.14
CA ARG A 114 10.80 5.41 -9.80
C ARG A 114 9.63 6.13 -10.51
N GLY A 115 9.68 7.46 -10.59
CA GLY A 115 8.69 8.25 -11.34
C GLY A 115 7.39 8.54 -10.59
N LEU A 116 7.36 8.38 -9.25
CA LEU A 116 6.27 8.89 -8.43
C LEU A 116 6.51 10.36 -8.07
N ASN A 117 5.45 11.03 -7.66
CA ASN A 117 5.48 12.43 -7.25
C ASN A 117 5.03 12.59 -5.80
N PRO A 118 5.86 12.21 -4.81
CA PRO A 118 5.55 12.40 -3.40
C PRO A 118 5.50 13.89 -3.05
N SER A 119 4.75 14.24 -2.01
CA SER A 119 4.86 15.56 -1.41
C SER A 119 6.28 15.76 -0.86
N ARG A 120 6.73 17.02 -0.82
CA ARG A 120 7.99 17.35 -0.17
C ARG A 120 7.90 16.96 1.31
N PRO A 121 8.85 16.17 1.85
CA PRO A 121 8.78 15.75 3.24
C PRO A 121 8.77 16.94 4.20
N PHE A 122 8.03 16.79 5.28
CA PHE A 122 7.98 17.79 6.36
C PHE A 122 8.06 17.10 7.72
N VAL A 123 8.38 17.86 8.75
CA VAL A 123 8.39 17.36 10.14
C VAL A 123 7.05 17.64 10.79
N GLY A 124 6.40 16.59 11.27
CA GLY A 124 5.20 16.65 12.10
C GLY A 124 5.26 15.58 13.21
N ASN A 125 4.93 15.95 14.44
CA ASN A 125 4.97 15.06 15.62
C ASN A 125 6.35 14.39 15.83
N ASN A 126 7.45 15.10 15.60
CA ASN A 126 8.82 14.59 15.64
C ASN A 126 9.08 13.46 14.63
N LEU A 127 8.37 13.47 13.51
CA LEU A 127 8.54 12.51 12.41
C LEU A 127 8.78 13.26 11.11
N TRP A 128 9.73 12.78 10.28
CA TRP A 128 9.70 13.08 8.86
C TRP A 128 8.53 12.35 8.22
N VAL A 129 7.70 13.08 7.47
CA VAL A 129 6.54 12.53 6.77
C VAL A 129 6.70 12.72 5.27
N THR A 130 6.74 11.63 4.53
CA THR A 130 6.66 11.58 3.06
C THR A 130 5.29 11.05 2.66
N SER A 131 4.52 11.83 1.91
CA SER A 131 3.16 11.45 1.52
C SER A 131 3.05 11.13 0.04
N LEU A 132 2.28 10.10 -0.28
CA LEU A 132 1.84 9.73 -1.61
C LEU A 132 0.32 9.59 -1.63
N THR A 133 -0.25 9.80 -2.81
CA THR A 133 -1.65 9.45 -3.09
C THR A 133 -1.65 8.42 -4.21
N ASP A 134 -2.37 7.32 -4.01
CA ASP A 134 -2.49 6.27 -5.01
C ASP A 134 -3.48 6.68 -6.14
N PRO A 135 -3.59 5.89 -7.23
CA PRO A 135 -4.46 6.23 -8.35
C PRO A 135 -5.95 6.43 -7.99
N ASP A 136 -6.43 5.82 -6.91
CA ASP A 136 -7.81 5.92 -6.45
C ASP A 136 -8.02 6.96 -5.34
N GLY A 137 -6.95 7.65 -4.92
CA GLY A 137 -7.01 8.70 -3.91
C GLY A 137 -6.78 8.22 -2.48
N TYR A 138 -6.31 6.98 -2.27
CA TYR A 138 -5.85 6.52 -0.97
C TYR A 138 -4.54 7.21 -0.60
N ARG A 139 -4.51 7.84 0.57
CA ARG A 139 -3.33 8.54 1.07
C ARG A 139 -2.44 7.59 1.86
N LEU A 140 -1.14 7.62 1.55
CA LEU A 140 -0.09 6.84 2.18
C LEU A 140 0.94 7.81 2.77
N ASP A 141 1.13 7.79 4.08
CA ASP A 141 2.16 8.56 4.77
C ASP A 141 3.26 7.60 5.25
N PHE A 142 4.50 7.90 4.91
CA PHE A 142 5.68 7.15 5.32
C PHE A 142 6.42 8.00 6.35
N GLU A 143 6.59 7.46 7.55
CA GLU A 143 7.02 8.23 8.71
C GLU A 143 8.24 7.61 9.37
N SER A 144 9.24 8.45 9.69
CA SER A 144 10.42 8.05 10.45
C SER A 144 10.79 9.09 11.52
N PRO A 145 11.27 8.65 12.71
CA PRO A 145 11.63 9.57 13.80
C PRO A 145 12.72 10.57 13.40
N THR A 146 12.64 11.78 13.95
CA THR A 146 13.64 12.83 13.76
C THR A 146 13.70 13.79 14.95
N ASP A 147 14.88 14.39 15.16
CA ASP A 147 15.09 15.49 16.11
C ASP A 147 15.06 16.87 15.42
N VAL A 148 14.77 16.91 14.14
CA VAL A 148 14.63 18.16 13.39
C VAL A 148 13.38 18.90 13.89
N PRO A 149 13.43 20.25 14.02
CA PRO A 149 12.28 21.04 14.52
C PRO A 149 11.00 20.82 13.72
N GLU A 150 9.86 20.87 14.44
CA GLU A 150 8.52 20.84 13.85
C GLU A 150 8.38 21.86 12.69
N ASP A 151 7.49 21.54 11.74
CA ASP A 151 7.19 22.34 10.57
C ASP A 151 8.37 22.55 9.60
N THR A 152 9.53 21.93 9.85
CA THR A 152 10.65 21.95 8.89
C THR A 152 10.26 21.22 7.61
N VAL A 153 10.46 21.88 6.48
CA VAL A 153 10.27 21.28 5.15
C VAL A 153 11.62 20.86 4.58
N TYR A 154 11.69 19.63 4.11
CA TYR A 154 12.92 19.07 3.52
C TYR A 154 13.33 19.85 2.27
N SER A 155 14.60 20.16 2.14
CA SER A 155 15.23 20.66 0.93
C SER A 155 16.37 19.74 0.52
N ASP A 156 16.40 19.40 -0.77
CA ASP A 156 17.50 18.61 -1.31
C ASP A 156 18.83 19.34 -1.05
N PRO A 157 19.91 18.62 -0.66
CA PRO A 157 21.24 19.22 -0.58
C PRO A 157 21.65 19.84 -1.92
N ALA A 158 22.28 21.02 -1.86
CA ALA A 158 22.81 21.70 -3.04
C ALA A 158 23.92 20.90 -3.73
#